data_1587b4834315eaf2d62b496a01f1f4f3
#
_entry.id   1587b4834315eaf2d62b496a01f1f4f3
#
_cell.length_a   1.000
_cell.length_b   1.000
_cell.length_c   1.000
_cell.angle_alpha   90.00
_cell.angle_beta   90.00
_cell.angle_gamma   90.00
#
_symmetry.space_group_name_H-M   'P 1'
#
loop_
_entity.id
_entity.type
_entity.pdbx_description
1 polymer ?
#
loop_
_entity_poly.entity_id
_entity_poly.type
_entity_poly.pdbx_seq_one_letter_code
_entity_poly.pdbx_strand_id
1 'polypeptide(L)'
;DLNERLHLAQQMLPLISQLHREKNVVTSMFGRLLVNNSDIDIIKSHRYARRIVEKEMSLTQTLPVLQELATMDLGTASIDIGTLARRYEKSSEGQDLRSFLEEQLADALGKEDGRESRDVVLYGFGRIGRLLARILISREATYGGARLRAVVVRSKGAGDLKKRASLL
;
A
#
# COMPACT_ATOMS: atom_id res chain seq x y z
N ASP A 1 14.65 -22.44 -4.10
CA ASP A 1 15.93 -21.82 -4.38
C ASP A 1 15.84 -20.30 -4.27
N LEU A 2 16.95 -19.62 -3.84
CA LEU A 2 16.97 -18.17 -3.71
C LEU A 2 16.84 -17.46 -5.07
N ASN A 3 17.48 -17.99 -6.10
CA ASN A 3 17.44 -17.43 -7.45
C ASN A 3 16.02 -17.47 -8.04
N GLU A 4 15.29 -18.53 -7.81
CA GLU A 4 13.89 -18.65 -8.20
C GLU A 4 13.01 -17.62 -7.49
N ARG A 5 13.21 -17.45 -6.18
CA ARG A 5 12.48 -16.42 -5.41
C ARG A 5 12.80 -15.01 -5.88
N LEU A 6 14.06 -14.72 -6.21
CA LEU A 6 14.45 -13.42 -6.78
C LEU A 6 13.78 -13.19 -8.12
N HIS A 7 13.76 -14.20 -9.00
CA HIS A 7 13.09 -14.10 -10.29
C HIS A 7 11.58 -13.80 -10.15
N LEU A 8 10.91 -14.51 -9.25
CA LEU A 8 9.48 -14.25 -8.96
C LEU A 8 9.26 -12.85 -8.37
N ALA A 9 10.10 -12.42 -7.43
CA ALA A 9 10.01 -11.08 -6.85
C ALA A 9 10.23 -9.99 -7.90
N GLN A 10 11.14 -10.18 -8.83
CA GLN A 10 11.38 -9.26 -9.95
C GLN A 10 10.17 -9.18 -10.90
N GLN A 11 9.42 -10.25 -11.09
CA GLN A 11 8.15 -10.22 -11.84
C GLN A 11 7.05 -9.47 -11.09
N MET A 12 7.04 -9.48 -9.77
CA MET A 12 6.06 -8.77 -8.95
C MET A 12 6.26 -7.25 -8.95
N LEU A 13 7.49 -6.76 -9.03
CA LEU A 13 7.80 -5.33 -8.95
C LEU A 13 7.05 -4.47 -9.98
N PRO A 14 7.06 -4.80 -11.29
CA PRO A 14 6.33 -4.01 -12.29
C PRO A 14 4.81 -4.02 -12.05
N LEU A 15 4.24 -5.15 -11.61
CA LEU A 15 2.81 -5.27 -11.32
C LEU A 15 2.40 -4.40 -10.12
N ILE A 16 3.19 -4.42 -9.05
CA ILE A 16 3.00 -3.56 -7.88
C ILE A 16 3.08 -2.08 -8.28
N SER A 17 4.06 -1.72 -9.11
CA SER A 17 4.25 -0.36 -9.59
C SER A 17 3.11 0.08 -10.51
N GLN A 18 2.64 -0.78 -11.40
CA GLN A 18 1.51 -0.53 -12.29
C GLN A 18 0.22 -0.30 -11.48
N LEU A 19 -0.12 -1.21 -10.58
CA LEU A 19 -1.29 -1.09 -9.70
C LEU A 19 -1.28 0.23 -8.93
N HIS A 20 -0.12 0.62 -8.41
CA HIS A 20 0.01 1.86 -7.66
C HIS A 20 -0.12 3.11 -8.55
N ARG A 21 0.57 3.17 -9.69
CA ARG A 21 0.63 4.38 -10.53
C ARG A 21 -0.62 4.57 -11.38
N GLU A 22 -1.17 3.49 -11.94
CA GLU A 22 -2.29 3.58 -12.89
C GLU A 22 -3.65 3.53 -12.20
N LYS A 23 -3.75 2.77 -11.09
CA LYS A 23 -5.03 2.50 -10.43
C LYS A 23 -5.08 3.04 -8.99
N ASN A 24 -4.01 3.67 -8.52
CA ASN A 24 -3.88 4.11 -7.12
C ASN A 24 -4.17 3.01 -6.09
N VAL A 25 -3.79 1.77 -6.44
CA VAL A 25 -3.94 0.60 -5.58
C VAL A 25 -2.65 0.38 -4.79
N VAL A 26 -2.75 0.45 -3.48
CA VAL A 26 -1.64 0.17 -2.56
C VAL A 26 -1.66 -1.29 -2.17
N THR A 27 -0.62 -2.03 -2.52
CA THR A 27 -0.51 -3.45 -2.20
C THR A 27 0.28 -3.69 -0.93
N SER A 28 -0.14 -4.67 -0.13
CA SER A 28 0.54 -5.10 1.09
C SER A 28 0.57 -6.63 1.23
N MET A 29 1.43 -7.11 2.12
CA MET A 29 1.59 -8.51 2.50
C MET A 29 1.44 -8.63 4.02
N PHE A 30 0.27 -9.06 4.50
CA PHE A 30 -0.08 -9.07 5.92
C PHE A 30 0.25 -7.75 6.63
N GLY A 31 -0.21 -6.62 6.05
CA GLY A 31 -0.01 -5.27 6.55
C GLY A 31 1.35 -4.64 6.21
N ARG A 32 2.32 -5.37 5.66
CA ARG A 32 3.59 -4.81 5.18
C ARG A 32 3.42 -4.30 3.76
N LEU A 33 3.64 -3.01 3.58
CA LEU A 33 3.54 -2.37 2.26
C LEU A 33 4.58 -2.95 1.30
N LEU A 34 4.16 -3.18 0.05
CA LEU A 34 5.02 -3.70 -1.02
C LEU A 34 5.45 -2.61 -2.01
N VAL A 35 4.80 -1.46 -2.00
CA VAL A 35 5.12 -0.34 -2.89
C VAL A 35 6.49 0.24 -2.54
N ASN A 36 7.29 0.57 -3.56
CA ASN A 36 8.66 1.09 -3.46
C ASN A 36 9.66 0.16 -2.72
N ASN A 37 9.39 -1.12 -2.70
CA ASN A 37 10.29 -2.13 -2.15
C ASN A 37 11.23 -2.69 -3.22
N SER A 38 12.37 -3.25 -2.77
CA SER A 38 13.26 -4.07 -3.59
C SER A 38 12.72 -5.52 -3.69
N ASP A 39 13.26 -6.30 -4.62
CA ASP A 39 13.03 -7.75 -4.72
C ASP A 39 13.33 -8.48 -3.40
N ILE A 40 14.44 -8.12 -2.75
CA ILE A 40 14.81 -8.66 -1.44
C ILE A 40 13.77 -8.32 -0.36
N ASP A 41 13.21 -7.11 -0.36
CA ASP A 41 12.21 -6.71 0.63
C ASP A 41 10.86 -7.39 0.38
N ILE A 42 10.51 -7.69 -0.88
CA ILE A 42 9.38 -8.54 -1.22
C ILE A 42 9.56 -9.93 -0.63
N ILE A 43 10.73 -10.56 -0.82
CA ILE A 43 11.04 -11.88 -0.25
C ILE A 43 10.96 -11.84 1.29
N LYS A 44 11.52 -10.79 1.94
CA LYS A 44 11.42 -10.63 3.40
C LYS A 44 9.98 -10.49 3.87
N SER A 45 9.12 -9.81 3.11
CA SER A 45 7.70 -9.66 3.45
C SER A 45 6.96 -11.00 3.38
N HIS A 46 7.28 -11.86 2.41
CA HIS A 46 6.75 -13.23 2.32
C HIS A 46 7.22 -14.13 3.48
N ARG A 47 8.49 -14.02 3.86
CA ARG A 47 9.01 -14.74 5.05
C ARG A 47 8.34 -14.27 6.35
N TYR A 48 8.01 -12.98 6.43
CA TYR A 48 7.33 -12.42 7.59
C TYR A 48 5.93 -13.04 7.80
N ALA A 49 5.28 -13.54 6.76
CA ALA A 49 4.01 -14.23 6.83
C ALA A 49 4.00 -15.35 7.88
N ARG A 50 5.14 -16.04 8.08
CA ARG A 50 5.29 -17.10 9.10
C ARG A 50 4.96 -16.61 10.51
N ARG A 51 5.17 -15.32 10.82
CA ARG A 51 4.87 -14.77 12.14
C ARG A 51 3.38 -14.51 12.37
N ILE A 52 2.60 -14.48 11.29
CA ILE A 52 1.16 -14.14 11.34
C ILE A 52 0.31 -15.37 11.10
N VAL A 53 0.72 -16.21 10.15
CA VAL A 53 -0.08 -17.37 9.70
C VAL A 53 0.61 -18.70 9.95
N GLU A 54 1.70 -18.70 10.74
CA GLU A 54 2.51 -19.87 11.14
C GLU A 54 3.13 -20.66 9.98
N LYS A 55 2.93 -20.19 8.74
CA LYS A 55 3.45 -20.77 7.50
C LYS A 55 4.04 -19.69 6.62
N GLU A 56 5.19 -19.95 6.01
CA GLU A 56 5.73 -19.08 4.97
C GLU A 56 4.80 -19.10 3.76
N MET A 57 4.47 -17.93 3.24
CA MET A 57 3.71 -17.83 2.00
C MET A 57 4.65 -17.76 0.81
N SER A 58 4.43 -18.63 -0.16
CA SER A 58 5.25 -18.65 -1.38
C SER A 58 4.90 -17.48 -2.31
N LEU A 59 5.92 -16.94 -2.99
CA LEU A 59 5.70 -15.96 -4.05
C LEU A 59 4.87 -16.55 -5.22
N THR A 60 4.93 -17.87 -5.43
CA THR A 60 4.10 -18.57 -6.43
C THR A 60 2.60 -18.52 -6.13
N GLN A 61 2.21 -18.32 -4.87
CA GLN A 61 0.81 -18.17 -4.46
C GLN A 61 0.30 -16.74 -4.64
N THR A 62 1.17 -15.75 -4.50
CA THR A 62 0.79 -14.33 -4.53
C THR A 62 1.02 -13.64 -5.87
N LEU A 63 1.95 -14.14 -6.70
CA LEU A 63 2.17 -13.62 -8.04
C LEU A 63 0.93 -13.72 -8.94
N PRO A 64 0.19 -14.86 -9.00
CA PRO A 64 -1.06 -14.93 -9.78
C PRO A 64 -2.11 -13.91 -9.31
N VAL A 65 -2.20 -13.67 -8.00
CA VAL A 65 -3.11 -12.65 -7.46
C VAL A 65 -2.75 -11.27 -7.99
N LEU A 66 -1.47 -10.88 -8.00
CA LEU A 66 -1.03 -9.60 -8.57
C LEU A 66 -1.29 -9.51 -10.07
N GLN A 67 -1.06 -10.60 -10.80
CA GLN A 67 -1.32 -10.67 -12.24
C GLN A 67 -2.80 -10.42 -12.56
N GLU A 68 -3.70 -11.08 -11.84
CA GLU A 68 -5.14 -10.84 -12.00
C GLU A 68 -5.54 -9.41 -11.61
N LEU A 69 -5.09 -8.91 -10.47
CA LEU A 69 -5.38 -7.53 -10.03
C LEU A 69 -4.93 -6.49 -11.05
N ALA A 70 -3.80 -6.71 -11.73
CA ALA A 70 -3.31 -5.81 -12.76
C ALA A 70 -4.25 -5.69 -13.97
N THR A 71 -5.02 -6.73 -14.27
CA THR A 71 -5.98 -6.76 -15.39
C THR A 71 -7.39 -6.28 -15.01
N MET A 72 -7.71 -6.21 -13.69
CA MET A 72 -9.04 -5.83 -13.21
C MET A 72 -9.23 -4.31 -13.27
N ASP A 73 -10.47 -3.87 -13.49
CA ASP A 73 -10.85 -2.45 -13.40
C ASP A 73 -11.05 -2.07 -11.93
N LEU A 74 -9.95 -1.72 -11.27
CA LEU A 74 -9.90 -1.36 -9.86
C LEU A 74 -9.81 0.17 -9.70
N GLY A 75 -10.64 0.71 -8.83
CA GLY A 75 -10.47 2.06 -8.31
C GLY A 75 -9.47 2.10 -7.15
N THR A 76 -9.30 3.29 -6.56
CA THR A 76 -8.41 3.51 -5.40
C THR A 76 -8.71 2.53 -4.27
N ALA A 77 -7.74 1.72 -3.89
CA ALA A 77 -7.89 0.71 -2.85
C ALA A 77 -6.57 0.38 -2.14
N SER A 78 -6.68 -0.18 -0.94
CA SER A 78 -5.57 -0.82 -0.24
C SER A 78 -5.83 -2.32 -0.18
N ILE A 79 -5.01 -3.12 -0.85
CA ILE A 79 -5.23 -4.55 -1.06
C ILE A 79 -4.10 -5.36 -0.43
N ASP A 80 -4.46 -6.24 0.51
CA ASP A 80 -3.51 -7.19 1.10
C ASP A 80 -3.50 -8.50 0.32
N ILE A 81 -2.49 -8.68 -0.52
CA ILE A 81 -2.37 -9.86 -1.40
C ILE A 81 -2.12 -11.16 -0.63
N GLY A 82 -1.47 -11.07 0.54
CA GLY A 82 -1.25 -12.24 1.39
C GLY A 82 -2.56 -12.76 1.98
N THR A 83 -3.42 -11.83 2.42
CA THR A 83 -4.75 -12.17 2.93
C THR A 83 -5.63 -12.77 1.82
N LEU A 84 -5.62 -12.18 0.63
CA LEU A 84 -6.39 -12.69 -0.51
C LEU A 84 -5.93 -14.08 -0.94
N ALA A 85 -4.63 -14.29 -1.13
CA ALA A 85 -4.07 -15.58 -1.51
C ALA A 85 -4.44 -16.68 -0.48
N ARG A 86 -4.37 -16.35 0.82
CA ARG A 86 -4.75 -17.28 1.88
C ARG A 86 -6.25 -17.59 1.89
N ARG A 87 -7.10 -16.60 1.63
CA ARG A 87 -8.55 -16.82 1.54
C ARG A 87 -8.88 -17.67 0.33
N TYR A 88 -8.23 -17.43 -0.80
CA TYR A 88 -8.39 -18.24 -2.00
C TYR A 88 -7.98 -19.70 -1.77
N GLU A 89 -6.84 -19.95 -1.12
CA GLU A 89 -6.38 -21.30 -0.75
C GLU A 89 -7.42 -22.06 0.11
N LYS A 90 -8.23 -21.32 0.89
CA LYS A 90 -9.27 -21.86 1.76
C LYS A 90 -10.67 -21.85 1.16
N SER A 91 -10.86 -21.20 0.03
CA SER A 91 -12.13 -21.20 -0.68
C SER A 91 -12.41 -22.58 -1.26
N SER A 92 -13.69 -22.86 -1.50
CA SER A 92 -14.15 -24.16 -1.99
C SER A 92 -13.45 -24.57 -3.28
N GLU A 93 -13.07 -25.84 -3.40
CA GLU A 93 -12.45 -26.40 -4.59
C GLU A 93 -13.28 -26.06 -5.85
N GLY A 94 -12.63 -25.40 -6.83
CA GLY A 94 -13.19 -25.13 -8.15
C GLY A 94 -13.60 -23.70 -8.47
N GLN A 95 -13.46 -22.76 -7.52
CA GLN A 95 -13.67 -21.35 -7.86
C GLN A 95 -12.44 -20.80 -8.62
N ASP A 96 -12.69 -20.18 -9.77
CA ASP A 96 -11.66 -19.46 -10.52
C ASP A 96 -11.13 -18.25 -9.73
N LEU A 97 -9.81 -18.01 -9.81
CA LEU A 97 -9.16 -16.91 -9.08
C LEU A 97 -9.76 -15.55 -9.42
N ARG A 98 -10.07 -15.32 -10.70
CA ARG A 98 -10.67 -14.07 -11.17
C ARG A 98 -12.03 -13.83 -10.52
N SER A 99 -12.91 -14.81 -10.58
CA SER A 99 -14.25 -14.75 -9.98
C SER A 99 -14.18 -14.54 -8.46
N PHE A 100 -13.24 -15.22 -7.78
CA PHE A 100 -12.99 -15.01 -6.36
C PHE A 100 -12.58 -13.56 -6.06
N LEU A 101 -11.63 -13.01 -6.83
CA LEU A 101 -11.15 -11.65 -6.61
C LEU A 101 -12.25 -10.61 -6.89
N GLU A 102 -13.07 -10.80 -7.92
CA GLU A 102 -14.22 -9.94 -8.22
C GLU A 102 -15.22 -9.90 -7.07
N GLU A 103 -15.50 -11.04 -6.46
CA GLU A 103 -16.36 -11.12 -5.26
C GLU A 103 -15.74 -10.40 -4.06
N GLN A 104 -14.45 -10.69 -3.75
CA GLN A 104 -13.76 -10.09 -2.61
C GLN A 104 -13.54 -8.58 -2.73
N LEU A 105 -13.48 -8.06 -3.95
CA LEU A 105 -13.15 -6.67 -4.27
C LEU A 105 -14.33 -5.92 -4.92
N ALA A 106 -15.55 -6.43 -4.81
CA ALA A 106 -16.74 -5.82 -5.39
C ALA A 106 -16.88 -4.31 -5.07
N ASP A 107 -16.49 -3.92 -3.86
CA ASP A 107 -16.49 -2.52 -3.43
C ASP A 107 -15.42 -1.65 -4.09
N ALA A 108 -14.40 -2.23 -4.69
CA ALA A 108 -13.31 -1.52 -5.35
C ALA A 108 -13.40 -1.58 -6.89
N LEU A 109 -14.28 -2.42 -7.45
CA LEU A 109 -14.47 -2.56 -8.90
C LEU A 109 -15.28 -1.41 -9.48
N GLY A 110 -14.88 -0.93 -10.68
CA GLY A 110 -15.63 0.06 -11.46
C GLY A 110 -15.78 1.42 -10.78
N LYS A 111 -15.11 1.68 -9.67
CA LYS A 111 -15.11 3.00 -9.05
C LYS A 111 -14.12 3.89 -9.79
N GLU A 112 -14.63 4.99 -10.34
CA GLU A 112 -13.78 6.06 -10.85
C GLU A 112 -12.70 6.42 -9.84
N ASP A 113 -11.53 6.73 -10.35
CA ASP A 113 -10.35 7.12 -9.61
C ASP A 113 -10.68 8.30 -8.69
N GLY A 114 -11.08 8.00 -7.48
CA GLY A 114 -11.37 8.98 -6.43
C GLY A 114 -10.09 9.68 -5.98
N ARG A 115 -9.35 10.27 -6.95
CA ARG A 115 -8.14 11.07 -6.73
C ARG A 115 -8.41 12.38 -6.01
N GLU A 116 -9.57 12.55 -5.39
CA GLU A 116 -9.73 13.67 -4.47
C GLU A 116 -8.83 13.46 -3.27
N SER A 117 -7.62 14.03 -3.41
CA SER A 117 -6.71 14.17 -2.28
C SER A 117 -7.44 14.95 -1.18
N ARG A 118 -7.68 14.32 -0.05
CA ARG A 118 -8.29 15.00 1.10
C ARG A 118 -7.29 15.98 1.67
N ASP A 119 -7.64 17.25 1.67
CA ASP A 119 -6.83 18.28 2.31
C ASP A 119 -6.88 18.11 3.83
N VAL A 120 -5.71 18.02 4.46
CA VAL A 120 -5.53 17.87 5.91
C VAL A 120 -4.93 19.16 6.47
N VAL A 121 -5.55 19.69 7.50
CA VAL A 121 -5.01 20.81 8.29
C VAL A 121 -4.62 20.30 9.67
N LEU A 122 -3.36 20.44 10.05
CA LEU A 122 -2.88 20.11 11.39
C LEU A 122 -3.00 21.33 12.32
N TYR A 123 -3.73 21.16 13.43
CA TYR A 123 -3.79 22.17 14.47
C TYR A 123 -2.80 21.83 15.59
N GLY A 124 -1.68 22.53 15.59
CA GLY A 124 -0.55 22.29 16.49
C GLY A 124 0.67 21.67 15.80
N PHE A 125 1.87 22.10 16.17
CA PHE A 125 3.14 21.64 15.59
C PHE A 125 4.16 21.28 16.68
N GLY A 126 3.71 20.53 17.68
CA GLY A 126 4.54 19.90 18.71
C GLY A 126 5.22 18.62 18.18
N ARG A 127 5.67 17.76 19.08
CA ARG A 127 6.33 16.48 18.71
C ARG A 127 5.44 15.62 17.81
N ILE A 128 4.17 15.44 18.19
CA ILE A 128 3.19 14.63 17.44
C ILE A 128 2.84 15.30 16.11
N GLY A 129 2.55 16.61 16.12
CA GLY A 129 2.20 17.32 14.88
C GLY A 129 3.31 17.28 13.83
N ARG A 130 4.58 17.38 14.23
CA ARG A 130 5.74 17.23 13.32
C ARG A 130 5.85 15.82 12.77
N LEU A 131 5.63 14.80 13.58
CA LEU A 131 5.64 13.40 13.12
C LEU A 131 4.52 13.16 12.12
N LEU A 132 3.31 13.60 12.41
CA LEU A 132 2.16 13.49 11.50
C LEU A 132 2.39 14.24 10.18
N ALA A 133 2.95 15.46 10.24
CA ALA A 133 3.26 16.23 9.04
C ALA A 133 4.24 15.48 8.13
N ARG A 134 5.32 14.92 8.67
CA ARG A 134 6.29 14.12 7.92
C ARG A 134 5.67 12.86 7.32
N ILE A 135 4.81 12.17 8.07
CA ILE A 135 4.09 11.00 7.57
C ILE A 135 3.16 11.39 6.42
N LEU A 136 2.41 12.49 6.55
CA LEU A 136 1.50 12.97 5.50
C LEU A 136 2.27 13.33 4.23
N ILE A 137 3.35 14.12 4.34
CA ILE A 137 4.18 14.52 3.21
C ILE A 137 4.82 13.30 2.53
N SER A 138 5.37 12.38 3.32
CA SER A 138 5.96 11.14 2.81
C SER A 138 4.93 10.27 2.09
N ARG A 139 3.71 10.18 2.62
CA ARG A 139 2.62 9.39 2.03
C ARG A 139 1.99 10.06 0.82
N GLU A 140 1.85 11.38 0.81
CA GLU A 140 1.35 12.11 -0.36
C GLU A 140 2.20 11.82 -1.60
N ALA A 141 3.52 11.88 -1.45
CA ALA A 141 4.46 11.56 -2.52
C ALA A 141 4.38 10.11 -3.00
N THR A 142 3.95 9.17 -2.14
CA THR A 142 4.00 7.74 -2.42
C THR A 142 2.62 7.13 -2.72
N TYR A 143 1.57 7.57 -2.02
CA TYR A 143 0.26 6.90 -2.02
C TYR A 143 -0.91 7.81 -2.42
N GLY A 144 -0.73 9.13 -2.48
CA GLY A 144 -1.85 10.06 -2.63
C GLY A 144 -2.83 10.02 -1.45
N GLY A 145 -4.03 10.52 -1.65
CA GLY A 145 -5.18 10.36 -0.75
C GLY A 145 -5.29 11.37 0.39
N ALA A 146 -4.22 11.80 1.03
CA ALA A 146 -4.23 12.83 2.06
C ALA A 146 -3.07 13.81 1.86
N ARG A 147 -3.39 15.09 1.66
CA ARG A 147 -2.40 16.16 1.42
C ARG A 147 -2.36 17.13 2.59
N LEU A 148 -1.16 17.35 3.14
CA LEU A 148 -0.98 18.38 4.16
C LEU A 148 -1.12 19.77 3.52
N ARG A 149 -2.24 20.44 3.78
CA ARG A 149 -2.55 21.75 3.21
C ARG A 149 -2.05 22.91 4.05
N ALA A 150 -2.18 22.79 5.37
CA ALA A 150 -1.76 23.82 6.30
C ALA A 150 -1.41 23.25 7.68
N VAL A 151 -0.59 23.98 8.41
CA VAL A 151 -0.32 23.75 9.82
C VAL A 151 -0.63 25.03 10.59
N VAL A 152 -1.57 24.94 11.52
CA VAL A 152 -1.99 26.07 12.37
C VAL A 152 -1.25 25.98 13.71
N VAL A 153 -0.58 27.05 14.09
CA VAL A 153 0.17 27.14 15.37
C VAL A 153 -0.13 28.46 16.07
N ARG A 154 -0.08 28.44 17.38
CA ARG A 154 -0.09 29.70 18.16
C ARG A 154 1.30 30.34 18.04
N SER A 155 1.37 31.54 17.51
CA SER A 155 2.61 32.32 17.46
C SER A 155 2.97 32.86 18.85
N LYS A 156 4.23 32.76 19.22
CA LYS A 156 4.76 33.31 20.45
C LYS A 156 5.65 34.57 20.22
N GLY A 157 5.75 35.03 18.98
CA GLY A 157 6.56 36.21 18.63
C GLY A 157 7.06 36.20 17.19
N ALA A 158 7.74 37.29 16.79
CA ALA A 158 8.34 37.43 15.46
C ALA A 158 9.42 36.33 15.26
N GLY A 159 9.35 35.65 14.13
CA GLY A 159 10.30 34.57 13.77
C GLY A 159 9.93 33.16 14.24
N ASP A 160 8.96 32.98 15.13
CA ASP A 160 8.55 31.66 15.63
C ASP A 160 8.00 30.77 14.49
N LEU A 161 7.26 31.34 13.56
CA LEU A 161 6.73 30.61 12.40
C LEU A 161 7.85 30.12 11.47
N LYS A 162 8.85 30.97 11.20
CA LYS A 162 10.00 30.61 10.35
C LYS A 162 10.82 29.48 10.98
N LYS A 163 11.09 29.56 12.29
CA LYS A 163 11.76 28.51 13.03
C LYS A 163 10.99 27.20 13.02
N ARG A 164 9.66 27.24 13.13
CA ARG A 164 8.82 26.02 13.11
C ARG A 164 8.75 25.42 11.71
N ALA A 165 8.66 26.25 10.68
CA ALA A 165 8.67 25.77 9.30
C ALA A 165 9.97 25.04 8.93
N SER A 166 11.11 25.47 9.46
CA SER A 166 12.40 24.80 9.25
C SER A 166 12.54 23.44 9.94
N LEU A 167 11.54 22.99 10.69
CA LEU A 167 11.51 21.68 11.36
C LEU A 167 10.70 20.61 10.57
N LEU A 168 10.13 20.97 9.43
CA LEU A 168 9.56 20.04 8.45
C LEU A 168 10.63 19.42 7.59
#